data_6ca116f8468003826cd10f094ad8a958
#
_entry.id   6ca116f8468003826cd10f094ad8a958
#
_cell.length_a   1.000
_cell.length_b   1.000
_cell.length_c   1.000
_cell.angle_alpha   90.00
_cell.angle_beta   90.00
_cell.angle_gamma   90.00
#
_symmetry.space_group_name_H-M   'P 1'
#
loop_
_entity.id
_entity.type
_entity.pdbx_description
1 polymer ?
#
loop_
_entity_poly.entity_id
_entity_poly.type
_entity_poly.pdbx_seq_one_letter_code
_entity_poly.pdbx_strand_id
1 'polypeptide(L)'
;GMMQRMTKHDHHAPNDDPAAAQPPFNPPMTGLITWLREGLRAGWLLTPRPTGQGPSAWQLLALAVLSTMVWTVLARLQVVGPASFDTQTWLASWWSLPALMWLAWWALPFVSLSTWLALALVAGVPVEVVTQGVAIADAHGVLPAAVLRNAWMAWGLYLIYWLWVWSVGVRLVHVLGASRRRTAGFGLGLAVLLGLSAWQFDTRVWAAERSG
;
A
#
# COMPACT_ATOMS: atom_id res chain seq x y z
N GLY A 1 -70.39 43.49 -17.62
CA GLY A 1 -70.07 42.89 -16.37
C GLY A 1 -68.76 42.15 -16.47
N MET A 2 -67.63 42.79 -16.08
CA MET A 2 -66.29 42.25 -16.10
C MET A 2 -65.99 41.73 -14.71
N MET A 3 -65.90 40.38 -14.54
CA MET A 3 -65.60 39.70 -13.29
C MET A 3 -64.10 39.50 -13.20
N GLN A 4 -63.42 40.29 -12.36
CA GLN A 4 -62.00 40.10 -12.00
C GLN A 4 -61.86 38.91 -11.08
N ARG A 5 -61.15 37.83 -11.55
CA ARG A 5 -60.69 36.73 -10.70
C ARG A 5 -59.43 37.18 -10.00
N MET A 6 -59.50 37.35 -8.68
CA MET A 6 -58.37 37.47 -7.80
C MET A 6 -57.70 36.10 -7.68
N THR A 7 -56.51 35.94 -8.23
CA THR A 7 -55.63 34.81 -7.95
C THR A 7 -54.93 35.00 -6.64
N LYS A 8 -55.26 34.15 -5.68
CA LYS A 8 -54.66 34.05 -4.38
C LYS A 8 -53.26 33.42 -4.57
N HIS A 9 -52.22 34.20 -4.41
CA HIS A 9 -50.86 33.71 -4.28
C HIS A 9 -50.68 33.07 -2.90
N ASP A 10 -50.72 31.72 -2.84
CA ASP A 10 -50.27 31.00 -1.69
C ASP A 10 -48.75 31.10 -1.64
N HIS A 11 -48.23 31.95 -0.74
CA HIS A 11 -46.84 31.93 -0.33
C HIS A 11 -46.57 30.63 0.42
N HIS A 12 -46.03 29.64 -0.32
CA HIS A 12 -45.37 28.51 0.34
C HIS A 12 -44.11 29.08 0.97
N ALA A 13 -44.10 29.21 2.30
CA ALA A 13 -42.90 29.47 3.07
C ALA A 13 -41.94 28.27 2.85
N PRO A 14 -40.65 28.50 2.57
CA PRO A 14 -39.68 27.41 2.54
C PRO A 14 -39.67 26.81 3.93
N ASN A 15 -39.98 25.52 4.01
CA ASN A 15 -39.81 24.70 5.19
C ASN A 15 -38.29 24.65 5.48
N ASP A 16 -37.83 25.60 6.32
CA ASP A 16 -36.53 25.49 6.97
C ASP A 16 -36.59 24.34 7.96
N ASP A 17 -36.41 23.12 7.44
CA ASP A 17 -36.25 21.92 8.23
C ASP A 17 -34.79 21.86 8.73
N PRO A 18 -34.47 22.32 9.98
CA PRO A 18 -33.11 22.33 10.47
C PRO A 18 -32.61 20.95 10.85
N ALA A 19 -33.36 19.93 10.48
CA ALA A 19 -33.03 18.54 10.75
C ALA A 19 -32.64 17.76 9.49
N ALA A 20 -31.99 18.39 8.51
CA ALA A 20 -31.20 17.62 7.57
C ALA A 20 -30.09 16.94 8.38
N ALA A 21 -30.45 15.80 8.95
CA ALA A 21 -29.58 14.96 9.75
C ALA A 21 -28.26 14.76 8.99
N GLN A 22 -27.20 15.36 9.50
CA GLN A 22 -25.86 15.07 9.01
C GLN A 22 -25.73 13.55 8.99
N PRO A 23 -25.28 12.97 7.88
CA PRO A 23 -25.14 11.52 7.81
C PRO A 23 -24.30 11.06 9.00
N PRO A 24 -24.69 9.97 9.67
CA PRO A 24 -24.00 9.50 10.85
C PRO A 24 -22.52 9.42 10.54
N PHE A 25 -21.70 10.08 11.35
CA PHE A 25 -20.26 10.06 11.26
C PHE A 25 -19.83 8.59 11.37
N ASN A 26 -19.58 7.96 10.21
CA ASN A 26 -19.08 6.59 10.17
C ASN A 26 -17.74 6.58 10.91
N PRO A 27 -17.60 5.81 11.99
CA PRO A 27 -16.37 5.80 12.76
C PRO A 27 -15.19 5.45 11.83
N PRO A 28 -14.10 6.24 11.86
CA PRO A 28 -12.98 6.09 10.93
C PRO A 28 -12.32 4.70 10.97
N MET A 29 -12.51 3.97 12.07
CA MET A 29 -11.96 2.63 12.28
C MET A 29 -12.57 1.56 11.36
N THR A 30 -13.85 1.65 11.04
CA THR A 30 -14.52 0.65 10.16
C THR A 30 -13.97 0.74 8.73
N GLY A 31 -13.72 1.95 8.25
CA GLY A 31 -13.11 2.16 6.93
C GLY A 31 -11.66 1.67 6.85
N LEU A 32 -10.85 1.86 7.90
CA LEU A 32 -9.46 1.41 7.94
C LEU A 32 -9.34 -0.12 7.87
N ILE A 33 -10.16 -0.84 8.62
CA ILE A 33 -10.20 -2.32 8.61
C ILE A 33 -10.55 -2.83 7.21
N THR A 34 -11.46 -2.16 6.51
CA THR A 34 -11.81 -2.54 5.13
C THR A 34 -10.60 -2.38 4.21
N TRP A 35 -9.86 -1.27 4.29
CA TRP A 35 -8.65 -1.06 3.50
C TRP A 35 -7.56 -2.08 3.82
N LEU A 36 -7.34 -2.40 5.09
CA LEU A 36 -6.40 -3.45 5.51
C LEU A 36 -6.80 -4.80 4.90
N ARG A 37 -8.06 -5.20 5.02
CA ARG A 37 -8.55 -6.47 4.47
C ARG A 37 -8.40 -6.55 2.96
N GLU A 38 -8.81 -5.51 2.24
CA GLU A 38 -8.75 -5.51 0.78
C GLU A 38 -7.31 -5.38 0.27
N GLY A 39 -6.44 -4.64 0.97
CA GLY A 39 -5.02 -4.58 0.67
C GLY A 39 -4.32 -5.93 0.90
N LEU A 40 -4.60 -6.62 2.01
CA LEU A 40 -4.09 -7.97 2.24
C LEU A 40 -4.58 -8.96 1.16
N ARG A 41 -5.86 -8.88 0.75
CA ARG A 41 -6.38 -9.69 -0.38
C ARG A 41 -5.58 -9.42 -1.66
N ALA A 42 -5.31 -8.16 -1.98
CA ALA A 42 -4.50 -7.79 -3.14
C ALA A 42 -3.08 -8.37 -3.04
N GLY A 43 -2.47 -8.32 -1.86
CA GLY A 43 -1.15 -8.90 -1.60
C GLY A 43 -1.09 -10.41 -1.83
N TRP A 44 -2.18 -11.12 -1.55
CA TRP A 44 -2.32 -12.55 -1.87
C TRP A 44 -2.81 -12.80 -3.31
N LEU A 45 -2.68 -11.81 -4.21
CA LEU A 45 -3.13 -11.90 -5.59
C LEU A 45 -4.64 -12.17 -5.74
N LEU A 46 -5.43 -11.92 -4.71
CA LEU A 46 -6.89 -11.97 -4.78
C LEU A 46 -7.42 -10.64 -5.32
N THR A 47 -8.57 -10.67 -6.01
CA THR A 47 -9.17 -9.43 -6.53
C THR A 47 -9.70 -8.59 -5.38
N PRO A 48 -9.16 -7.36 -5.15
CA PRO A 48 -9.72 -6.46 -4.16
C PRO A 48 -11.09 -5.96 -4.60
N ARG A 49 -11.94 -5.66 -3.63
CA ARG A 49 -13.28 -5.09 -3.83
C ARG A 49 -13.30 -3.67 -3.25
N PRO A 50 -12.79 -2.67 -3.99
CA PRO A 50 -12.75 -1.32 -3.47
C PRO A 50 -14.17 -0.84 -3.19
N THR A 51 -14.38 -0.25 -2.02
CA THR A 51 -15.61 0.47 -1.70
C THR A 51 -15.66 1.74 -2.55
N GLY A 52 -16.86 2.15 -3.00
CA GLY A 52 -17.03 3.26 -3.96
C GLY A 52 -16.53 4.62 -3.47
N GLN A 53 -16.14 4.76 -2.20
CA GLN A 53 -15.50 5.95 -1.64
C GLN A 53 -14.00 5.69 -1.47
N GLY A 54 -13.17 6.62 -1.96
CA GLY A 54 -11.72 6.58 -1.76
C GLY A 54 -11.34 6.73 -0.27
N PRO A 55 -10.11 6.35 0.11
CA PRO A 55 -9.61 6.51 1.47
C PRO A 55 -9.45 7.99 1.82
N SER A 56 -9.71 8.35 3.08
CA SER A 56 -9.38 9.68 3.59
C SER A 56 -7.86 9.84 3.78
N ALA A 57 -7.38 11.09 3.84
CA ALA A 57 -5.97 11.38 4.08
C ALA A 57 -5.46 10.75 5.39
N TRP A 58 -6.29 10.74 6.44
CA TRP A 58 -5.98 10.09 7.70
C TRP A 58 -5.81 8.58 7.57
N GLN A 59 -6.69 7.92 6.81
CA GLN A 59 -6.59 6.48 6.56
C GLN A 59 -5.32 6.14 5.79
N LEU A 60 -4.94 6.94 4.78
CA LEU A 60 -3.69 6.78 4.06
C LEU A 60 -2.48 6.91 4.98
N LEU A 61 -2.48 7.93 5.85
CA LEU A 61 -1.42 8.11 6.84
C LEU A 61 -1.32 6.91 7.79
N ALA A 62 -2.46 6.46 8.33
CA ALA A 62 -2.50 5.30 9.22
C ALA A 62 -1.99 4.02 8.54
N LEU A 63 -2.37 3.77 7.29
CA LEU A 63 -1.89 2.63 6.52
C LEU A 63 -0.38 2.72 6.25
N ALA A 64 0.13 3.91 5.90
CA ALA A 64 1.56 4.13 5.70
C ALA A 64 2.35 3.88 6.98
N VAL A 65 1.89 4.40 8.11
CA VAL A 65 2.52 4.18 9.42
C VAL A 65 2.51 2.70 9.78
N LEU A 66 1.36 2.02 9.67
CA LEU A 66 1.24 0.59 9.99
C LEU A 66 2.17 -0.26 9.12
N SER A 67 2.18 -0.04 7.80
CA SER A 67 3.05 -0.78 6.87
C SER A 67 4.53 -0.56 7.17
N THR A 68 4.92 0.69 7.46
CA THR A 68 6.29 1.03 7.84
C THR A 68 6.69 0.41 9.17
N MET A 69 5.79 0.40 10.16
CA MET A 69 6.05 -0.26 11.44
C MET A 69 6.27 -1.77 11.27
N VAL A 70 5.40 -2.45 10.49
CA VAL A 70 5.57 -3.87 10.21
C VAL A 70 6.93 -4.14 9.57
N TRP A 71 7.29 -3.39 8.54
CA TRP A 71 8.59 -3.53 7.87
C TRP A 71 9.77 -3.29 8.83
N THR A 72 9.73 -2.22 9.62
CA THR A 72 10.80 -1.88 10.57
C THR A 72 10.98 -2.94 11.66
N VAL A 73 9.87 -3.49 12.16
CA VAL A 73 9.89 -4.56 13.16
C VAL A 73 10.45 -5.87 12.55
N LEU A 74 10.00 -6.24 11.37
CA LEU A 74 10.52 -7.43 10.68
C LEU A 74 12.02 -7.30 10.40
N ALA A 75 12.47 -6.14 9.93
CA ALA A 75 13.89 -5.87 9.72
C ALA A 75 14.70 -5.96 11.04
N ARG A 76 14.14 -5.49 12.17
CA ARG A 76 14.79 -5.62 13.48
C ARG A 76 14.95 -7.06 13.93
N LEU A 77 13.96 -7.90 13.68
CA LEU A 77 13.98 -9.32 14.06
C LEU A 77 15.03 -10.15 13.29
N GLN A 78 15.53 -9.64 12.16
CA GLN A 78 16.62 -10.31 11.44
C GLN A 78 17.99 -10.13 12.09
N VAL A 79 18.15 -9.14 12.96
CA VAL A 79 19.44 -8.88 13.61
C VAL A 79 19.44 -9.51 15.00
N VAL A 80 20.32 -10.48 15.18
CA VAL A 80 20.50 -11.16 16.47
C VAL A 80 21.38 -10.30 17.38
N GLY A 81 20.91 -10.04 18.60
CA GLY A 81 21.64 -9.26 19.60
C GLY A 81 21.38 -7.74 19.56
N PRO A 82 22.24 -6.96 20.20
CA PRO A 82 22.14 -5.50 20.21
C PRO A 82 22.31 -4.94 18.79
N ALA A 83 21.48 -3.95 18.43
CA ALA A 83 21.50 -3.35 17.09
C ALA A 83 21.22 -1.86 17.16
N SER A 84 21.93 -1.09 16.38
CA SER A 84 21.71 0.32 16.16
C SER A 84 20.82 0.56 14.95
N PHE A 85 19.93 1.57 15.05
CA PHE A 85 19.05 1.96 13.97
C PHE A 85 19.72 3.03 13.09
N ASP A 86 19.79 2.77 11.79
CA ASP A 86 20.30 3.72 10.81
C ASP A 86 19.16 4.52 10.18
N THR A 87 18.95 5.72 10.71
CA THR A 87 17.91 6.64 10.22
C THR A 87 18.18 7.10 8.79
N GLN A 88 19.43 7.23 8.37
CA GLN A 88 19.78 7.69 7.03
C GLN A 88 19.42 6.65 5.99
N THR A 89 19.76 5.38 6.22
CA THR A 89 19.38 4.27 5.36
C THR A 89 17.84 4.09 5.33
N TRP A 90 17.19 4.28 6.48
CA TRP A 90 15.73 4.23 6.55
C TRP A 90 15.07 5.33 5.70
N LEU A 91 15.53 6.57 5.79
CA LEU A 91 15.02 7.67 4.96
C LEU A 91 15.35 7.46 3.48
N ALA A 92 16.55 6.98 3.17
CA ALA A 92 16.96 6.71 1.80
C ALA A 92 16.06 5.67 1.11
N SER A 93 15.48 4.71 1.84
CA SER A 93 14.58 3.70 1.25
C SER A 93 13.27 4.28 0.70
N TRP A 94 12.88 5.48 1.11
CA TRP A 94 11.63 6.14 0.68
C TRP A 94 11.69 6.74 -0.72
N TRP A 95 12.86 6.83 -1.33
CA TRP A 95 13.01 7.42 -2.67
C TRP A 95 12.15 6.74 -3.76
N SER A 96 11.91 5.45 -3.62
CA SER A 96 11.12 4.67 -4.57
C SER A 96 9.62 5.02 -4.54
N LEU A 97 9.12 5.51 -3.41
CA LEU A 97 7.69 5.85 -3.25
C LEU A 97 7.23 6.99 -4.18
N PRO A 98 7.91 8.15 -4.26
CA PRO A 98 7.57 9.18 -5.24
C PRO A 98 7.62 8.69 -6.69
N ALA A 99 8.62 7.88 -7.04
CA ALA A 99 8.74 7.31 -8.38
C ALA A 99 7.59 6.36 -8.70
N LEU A 100 7.22 5.52 -7.74
CA LEU A 100 6.09 4.60 -7.86
C LEU A 100 4.75 5.35 -7.93
N MET A 101 4.58 6.40 -7.14
CA MET A 101 3.39 7.26 -7.20
C MET A 101 3.27 7.98 -8.54
N TRP A 102 4.38 8.49 -9.07
CA TRP A 102 4.40 9.11 -10.40
C TRP A 102 4.03 8.12 -11.50
N LEU A 103 4.55 6.91 -11.44
CA LEU A 103 4.24 5.83 -12.37
C LEU A 103 2.75 5.41 -12.30
N ALA A 104 2.20 5.32 -11.08
CA ALA A 104 0.80 5.02 -10.86
C ALA A 104 -0.11 6.16 -11.36
N TRP A 105 0.28 7.41 -11.12
CA TRP A 105 -0.45 8.58 -11.63
C TRP A 105 -0.51 8.62 -13.16
N TRP A 106 0.57 8.24 -13.82
CA TRP A 106 0.57 8.13 -15.28
C TRP A 106 -0.34 6.98 -15.78
N ALA A 107 -0.39 5.88 -15.06
CA ALA A 107 -1.12 4.69 -15.48
C ALA A 107 -2.62 4.75 -15.17
N LEU A 108 -3.01 5.37 -14.05
CA LEU A 108 -4.36 5.35 -13.50
C LEU A 108 -5.12 6.67 -13.74
N PRO A 109 -6.46 6.62 -13.80
CA PRO A 109 -7.28 7.82 -13.63
C PRO A 109 -7.01 8.45 -12.26
N PHE A 110 -7.00 9.79 -12.20
CA PHE A 110 -6.71 10.53 -10.96
C PHE A 110 -7.57 10.10 -9.76
N VAL A 111 -8.85 9.80 -10.01
CA VAL A 111 -9.80 9.36 -8.97
C VAL A 111 -9.41 8.04 -8.32
N SER A 112 -8.69 7.16 -9.03
CA SER A 112 -8.28 5.85 -8.54
C SER A 112 -6.93 5.85 -7.81
N LEU A 113 -6.19 6.96 -7.84
CA LEU A 113 -4.83 7.02 -7.30
C LEU A 113 -4.78 6.82 -5.79
N SER A 114 -5.68 7.47 -5.04
CA SER A 114 -5.76 7.31 -3.58
C SER A 114 -6.13 5.89 -3.17
N THR A 115 -7.08 5.29 -3.90
CA THR A 115 -7.48 3.89 -3.72
C THR A 115 -6.32 2.95 -4.00
N TRP A 116 -5.61 3.18 -5.10
CA TRP A 116 -4.41 2.42 -5.43
C TRP A 116 -3.35 2.51 -4.34
N LEU A 117 -3.07 3.73 -3.85
CA LEU A 117 -2.08 3.95 -2.80
C LEU A 117 -2.44 3.20 -1.51
N ALA A 118 -3.71 3.27 -1.07
CA ALA A 118 -4.16 2.55 0.11
C ALA A 118 -3.98 1.03 -0.03
N LEU A 119 -4.34 0.48 -1.18
CA LEU A 119 -4.19 -0.95 -1.44
C LEU A 119 -2.71 -1.35 -1.57
N ALA A 120 -1.89 -0.55 -2.26
CA ALA A 120 -0.48 -0.82 -2.48
C ALA A 120 0.33 -0.81 -1.18
N LEU A 121 0.06 0.13 -0.26
CA LEU A 121 0.72 0.20 1.05
C LEU A 121 0.56 -1.09 1.87
N VAL A 122 -0.61 -1.73 1.76
CA VAL A 122 -0.91 -2.96 2.52
C VAL A 122 -0.57 -4.21 1.73
N ALA A 123 -0.69 -4.16 0.40
CA ALA A 123 -0.48 -5.34 -0.46
C ALA A 123 0.97 -5.85 -0.44
N GLY A 124 1.95 -5.02 -0.08
CA GLY A 124 3.32 -5.44 0.17
C GLY A 124 3.50 -6.28 1.43
N VAL A 125 2.64 -6.13 2.43
CA VAL A 125 2.81 -6.76 3.75
C VAL A 125 2.91 -8.30 3.67
N PRO A 126 2.05 -9.04 2.93
CA PRO A 126 2.15 -10.50 2.87
C PRO A 126 3.51 -11.00 2.34
N VAL A 127 4.00 -10.40 1.26
CA VAL A 127 5.30 -10.82 0.69
C VAL A 127 6.44 -10.46 1.62
N GLU A 128 6.40 -9.32 2.28
CA GLU A 128 7.38 -8.92 3.29
C GLU A 128 7.40 -9.91 4.46
N VAL A 129 6.24 -10.26 5.01
CA VAL A 129 6.14 -11.22 6.12
C VAL A 129 6.73 -12.59 5.73
N VAL A 130 6.44 -13.06 4.53
CA VAL A 130 6.95 -14.35 4.05
C VAL A 130 8.47 -14.32 3.86
N THR A 131 8.98 -13.33 3.12
CA THR A 131 10.42 -13.26 2.77
C THR A 131 11.27 -12.88 3.97
N GLN A 132 10.83 -11.92 4.77
CA GLN A 132 11.51 -11.54 6.00
C GLN A 132 11.41 -12.65 7.06
N GLY A 133 10.29 -13.39 7.10
CA GLY A 133 10.14 -14.56 7.97
C GLY A 133 11.18 -15.65 7.69
N VAL A 134 11.48 -15.89 6.41
CA VAL A 134 12.56 -16.81 6.01
C VAL A 134 13.92 -16.29 6.48
N ALA A 135 14.20 -15.00 6.28
CA ALA A 135 15.44 -14.38 6.72
C ALA A 135 15.60 -14.38 8.26
N ILE A 136 14.50 -14.15 9.00
CA ILE A 136 14.48 -14.24 10.47
C ILE A 136 14.77 -15.68 10.92
N ALA A 137 14.12 -16.66 10.30
CA ALA A 137 14.32 -18.08 10.62
C ALA A 137 15.78 -18.53 10.38
N ASP A 138 16.41 -18.01 9.33
CA ASP A 138 17.84 -18.25 9.05
C ASP A 138 18.73 -17.58 10.11
N ALA A 139 18.49 -16.29 10.40
CA ALA A 139 19.28 -15.53 11.37
C ALA A 139 19.26 -16.17 12.78
N HIS A 140 18.15 -16.79 13.14
CA HIS A 140 17.97 -17.47 14.43
C HIS A 140 18.32 -18.99 14.39
N GLY A 141 18.89 -19.48 13.29
CA GLY A 141 19.34 -20.88 13.16
C GLY A 141 18.21 -21.91 13.11
N VAL A 142 16.98 -21.49 12.81
CA VAL A 142 15.82 -22.40 12.67
C VAL A 142 15.89 -23.18 11.37
N LEU A 143 16.44 -22.57 10.30
CA LEU A 143 16.62 -23.24 9.02
C LEU A 143 17.92 -24.03 8.96
N PRO A 144 17.94 -25.20 8.27
CA PRO A 144 19.19 -25.91 8.02
C PRO A 144 20.18 -24.98 7.29
N ALA A 145 21.42 -24.90 7.81
CA ALA A 145 22.45 -23.99 7.30
C ALA A 145 22.75 -24.14 5.80
N ALA A 146 22.31 -25.23 5.18
CA ALA A 146 22.46 -25.50 3.75
C ALA A 146 21.50 -24.73 2.86
N VAL A 147 20.36 -24.24 3.40
CA VAL A 147 19.28 -23.68 2.57
C VAL A 147 19.66 -22.33 1.97
N LEU A 148 20.07 -21.36 2.78
CA LEU A 148 20.42 -20.02 2.27
C LEU A 148 21.90 -19.85 1.92
N ARG A 149 22.79 -20.78 2.31
CA ARG A 149 24.16 -20.83 1.79
C ARG A 149 24.21 -21.28 0.33
N ASN A 150 23.15 -21.92 -0.17
CA ASN A 150 23.05 -22.25 -1.57
C ASN A 150 22.63 -20.98 -2.35
N ALA A 151 23.57 -20.43 -3.14
CA ALA A 151 23.33 -19.24 -3.95
C ALA A 151 22.08 -19.35 -4.84
N TRP A 152 21.79 -20.52 -5.37
CA TRP A 152 20.59 -20.76 -6.20
C TRP A 152 19.29 -20.62 -5.42
N MET A 153 19.26 -21.07 -4.16
CA MET A 153 18.07 -20.89 -3.32
C MET A 153 17.87 -19.44 -2.92
N ALA A 154 18.95 -18.74 -2.56
CA ALA A 154 18.89 -17.31 -2.25
C ALA A 154 18.39 -16.49 -3.47
N TRP A 155 18.92 -16.76 -4.66
CA TRP A 155 18.43 -16.14 -5.89
C TRP A 155 16.99 -16.52 -6.25
N GLY A 156 16.60 -17.77 -6.01
CA GLY A 156 15.24 -18.25 -6.23
C GLY A 156 14.22 -17.51 -5.34
N LEU A 157 14.50 -17.36 -4.06
CA LEU A 157 13.66 -16.61 -3.12
C LEU A 157 13.56 -15.13 -3.51
N TYR A 158 14.67 -14.55 -3.94
CA TYR A 158 14.72 -13.17 -4.40
C TYR A 158 13.87 -12.97 -5.67
N LEU A 159 13.95 -13.86 -6.65
CA LEU A 159 13.12 -13.85 -7.84
C LEU A 159 11.63 -14.03 -7.53
N ILE A 160 11.29 -14.91 -6.60
CA ILE A 160 9.90 -15.09 -6.15
C ILE A 160 9.36 -13.80 -5.53
N TYR A 161 10.13 -13.15 -4.66
CA TYR A 161 9.78 -11.85 -4.08
C TYR A 161 9.48 -10.82 -5.18
N TRP A 162 10.37 -10.67 -6.15
CA TRP A 162 10.25 -9.72 -7.24
C TRP A 162 9.04 -9.96 -8.14
N LEU A 163 8.86 -11.20 -8.55
CA LEU A 163 7.71 -11.60 -9.37
C LEU A 163 6.40 -11.38 -8.63
N TRP A 164 6.40 -11.64 -7.33
CA TRP A 164 5.21 -11.41 -6.50
C TRP A 164 4.88 -9.91 -6.43
N VAL A 165 5.83 -9.06 -6.02
CA VAL A 165 5.64 -7.60 -5.93
C VAL A 165 5.21 -7.03 -7.27
N TRP A 166 5.89 -7.44 -8.35
CA TRP A 166 5.56 -7.03 -9.71
C TRP A 166 4.13 -7.45 -10.10
N SER A 167 3.76 -8.69 -9.86
CA SER A 167 2.44 -9.23 -10.19
C SER A 167 1.31 -8.50 -9.43
N VAL A 168 1.52 -8.23 -8.14
CA VAL A 168 0.58 -7.47 -7.31
C VAL A 168 0.41 -6.05 -7.86
N GLY A 169 1.51 -5.35 -8.15
CA GLY A 169 1.48 -3.98 -8.67
C GLY A 169 0.75 -3.88 -10.01
N VAL A 170 1.10 -4.73 -10.97
CA VAL A 170 0.48 -4.78 -12.31
C VAL A 170 -1.01 -5.11 -12.21
N ARG A 171 -1.37 -6.09 -11.38
CA ARG A 171 -2.76 -6.48 -11.19
C ARG A 171 -3.60 -5.39 -10.55
N LEU A 172 -3.07 -4.69 -9.54
CA LEU A 172 -3.76 -3.57 -8.90
C LEU A 172 -4.10 -2.46 -9.91
N VAL A 173 -3.12 -2.07 -10.72
CA VAL A 173 -3.30 -1.04 -11.74
C VAL A 173 -4.35 -1.48 -12.77
N HIS A 174 -4.33 -2.75 -13.18
CA HIS A 174 -5.30 -3.29 -14.13
C HIS A 174 -6.73 -3.32 -13.55
N VAL A 175 -6.90 -3.80 -12.33
CA VAL A 175 -8.21 -3.88 -11.64
C VAL A 175 -8.81 -2.50 -11.40
N LEU A 176 -7.97 -1.48 -11.18
CA LEU A 176 -8.40 -0.10 -10.96
C LEU A 176 -8.66 0.68 -12.27
N GLY A 177 -8.73 0.01 -13.40
CA GLY A 177 -9.24 0.57 -14.65
C GLY A 177 -8.18 1.09 -15.62
N ALA A 178 -6.90 0.77 -15.44
CA ALA A 178 -5.89 1.08 -16.43
C ALA A 178 -6.12 0.30 -17.73
N SER A 179 -5.92 0.94 -18.88
CA SER A 179 -5.93 0.26 -20.16
C SER A 179 -4.78 -0.75 -20.25
N ARG A 180 -4.90 -1.78 -21.09
CA ARG A 180 -3.86 -2.80 -21.28
C ARG A 180 -2.48 -2.19 -21.59
N ARG A 181 -2.44 -1.13 -22.42
CA ARG A 181 -1.18 -0.45 -22.78
C ARG A 181 -0.56 0.25 -21.57
N ARG A 182 -1.37 0.95 -20.77
CA ARG A 182 -0.90 1.61 -19.54
C ARG A 182 -0.47 0.59 -18.48
N THR A 183 -1.20 -0.51 -18.35
CA THR A 183 -0.82 -1.62 -17.46
C THR A 183 0.53 -2.23 -17.85
N ALA A 184 0.77 -2.47 -19.15
CA ALA A 184 2.05 -2.96 -19.64
C ALA A 184 3.19 -1.95 -19.40
N GLY A 185 2.95 -0.66 -19.68
CA GLY A 185 3.92 0.40 -19.39
C GLY A 185 4.23 0.54 -17.89
N PHE A 186 3.20 0.45 -17.04
CA PHE A 186 3.38 0.40 -15.59
C PHE A 186 4.23 -0.80 -15.17
N GLY A 187 3.93 -1.98 -15.69
CA GLY A 187 4.69 -3.21 -15.40
C GLY A 187 6.16 -3.09 -15.80
N LEU A 188 6.45 -2.50 -16.95
CA LEU A 188 7.82 -2.25 -17.38
C LEU A 188 8.53 -1.23 -16.47
N GLY A 189 7.88 -0.11 -16.17
CA GLY A 189 8.41 0.91 -15.26
C GLY A 189 8.65 0.36 -13.85
N LEU A 190 7.73 -0.45 -13.34
CA LEU A 190 7.88 -1.11 -12.05
C LEU A 190 9.07 -2.09 -12.06
N ALA A 191 9.25 -2.87 -13.13
CA ALA A 191 10.40 -3.77 -13.25
C ALA A 191 11.74 -2.99 -13.25
N VAL A 192 11.79 -1.84 -13.91
CA VAL A 192 12.96 -0.95 -13.88
C VAL A 192 13.20 -0.39 -12.47
N LEU A 193 12.16 0.11 -11.80
CA LEU A 193 12.28 0.63 -10.43
C LEU A 193 12.76 -0.44 -9.45
N LEU A 194 12.20 -1.63 -9.54
CA LEU A 194 12.63 -2.76 -8.75
C LEU A 194 14.10 -3.09 -9.06
N GLY A 195 14.54 -3.11 -10.32
CA GLY A 195 15.93 -3.33 -10.74
C GLY A 195 16.89 -2.30 -10.17
N LEU A 196 16.52 -1.04 -10.22
CA LEU A 196 17.31 0.05 -9.64
C LEU A 196 17.40 -0.06 -8.12
N SER A 197 16.30 -0.41 -7.45
CA SER A 197 16.27 -0.61 -6.00
C SER A 197 17.22 -1.72 -5.57
N ALA A 198 17.29 -2.82 -6.32
CA ALA A 198 18.20 -3.91 -6.03
C ALA A 198 19.68 -3.55 -6.23
N TRP A 199 19.95 -2.70 -7.21
CA TRP A 199 21.34 -2.34 -7.54
C TRP A 199 21.91 -1.27 -6.61
N GLN A 200 21.09 -0.34 -6.13
CA GLN A 200 21.58 0.85 -5.43
C GLN A 200 21.70 0.74 -3.91
N PHE A 201 21.03 -0.22 -3.25
CA PHE A 201 20.87 -0.12 -1.79
C PHE A 201 21.17 -1.41 -1.04
N ASP A 202 22.18 -1.34 -0.19
CA ASP A 202 22.25 -2.17 1.02
C ASP A 202 21.18 -1.63 1.99
N THR A 203 20.02 -2.29 2.01
CA THR A 203 18.82 -1.83 2.73
C THR A 203 18.81 -2.21 4.20
N ARG A 204 19.97 -2.45 4.81
CA ARG A 204 20.05 -2.83 6.22
C ARG A 204 19.86 -1.62 7.12
N VAL A 205 18.63 -1.42 7.53
CA VAL A 205 18.24 -0.33 8.47
C VAL A 205 18.73 -0.60 9.89
N TRP A 206 19.03 -1.85 10.21
CA TRP A 206 19.58 -2.25 11.51
C TRP A 206 20.96 -2.86 11.34
N ALA A 207 21.94 -2.29 12.02
CA ALA A 207 23.30 -2.81 12.08
C ALA A 207 23.57 -3.45 13.45
N ALA A 208 24.15 -4.65 13.45
CA ALA A 208 24.59 -5.27 14.69
C ALA A 208 25.69 -4.43 15.33
N GLU A 209 25.55 -4.10 16.61
CA GLU A 209 26.61 -3.45 17.36
C GLU A 209 27.78 -4.44 17.52
N ARG A 210 28.96 -4.01 17.08
CA ARG A 210 30.19 -4.77 17.35
C ARG A 210 30.47 -4.69 18.85
N SER A 211 30.31 -5.83 19.54
CA SER A 211 30.83 -5.97 20.92
C SER A 211 32.35 -5.77 20.86
N GLY A 212 32.81 -4.60 21.31
CA GLY A 212 34.23 -4.30 21.49
C GLY A 212 34.87 -5.14 22.60
#